data_e5160485c4f1f8dbbc79ba8b075818b7
#
_entry.id   e5160485c4f1f8dbbc79ba8b075818b7
#
_cell.length_a   1.000
_cell.length_b   1.000
_cell.length_c   1.000
_cell.angle_alpha   90.00
_cell.angle_beta   90.00
_cell.angle_gamma   90.00
#
_symmetry.space_group_name_H-M   'P 1'
#
loop_
_entity.id
_entity.type
_entity.pdbx_description
1 polymer ?
#
loop_
_entity_poly.entity_id
_entity_poly.type
_entity_poly.pdbx_seq_one_letter_code
_entity_poly.pdbx_strand_id
1 'polypeptide(L)'
;MPTFNDLYYADMGNSQLRPEYTTQYNIGFAYDSRRSRGFLTEWSLHADAYRNFVRDKIVAYPKGAQFRWTMLNLGRVRITGIDLTGSLTLNPLRDLYITGKLQYTYQEAIDVTNPADTYYRDQIPYIPWHSGSAIVQATWRSWSLNYSFIYTGERYNQQENIVYNHTQPWYTSDISIARSFRWSRYSAKVQLEVNNLFSQDYDVILNYPMPKRNYRLTLSFEL
;
A
#
# COMPACT_ATOMS: atom_id res chain seq x y z
N MET A 1 18.16 10.62 5.32
CA MET A 1 18.60 11.89 4.70
C MET A 1 17.52 12.35 3.73
N PRO A 2 17.27 13.68 3.60
CA PRO A 2 16.41 14.20 2.56
C PRO A 2 16.90 13.76 1.19
N THR A 3 15.98 13.47 0.28
CA THR A 3 16.33 13.18 -1.11
C THR A 3 16.57 14.48 -1.89
N PHE A 4 17.19 14.39 -3.08
CA PHE A 4 17.35 15.54 -3.96
C PHE A 4 16.02 16.23 -4.27
N ASN A 5 14.96 15.43 -4.49
CA ASN A 5 13.62 15.96 -4.74
C ASN A 5 13.04 16.69 -3.53
N ASP A 6 13.23 16.17 -2.32
CA ASP A 6 12.77 16.83 -1.10
C ASP A 6 13.40 18.22 -0.92
N LEU A 7 14.65 18.38 -1.36
CA LEU A 7 15.41 19.62 -1.21
C LEU A 7 15.16 20.61 -2.35
N TYR A 8 15.12 20.13 -3.61
CA TYR A 8 15.27 20.99 -4.78
C TYR A 8 14.18 20.85 -5.85
N TYR A 9 13.16 20.02 -5.63
CA TYR A 9 12.06 19.92 -6.60
C TYR A 9 11.33 21.27 -6.70
N ALA A 10 11.15 21.76 -7.93
CA ALA A 10 10.47 23.01 -8.17
C ALA A 10 9.08 23.01 -7.52
N ASP A 11 8.71 24.07 -6.82
CA ASP A 11 7.46 24.28 -6.10
C ASP A 11 7.23 23.44 -4.81
N MET A 12 7.98 22.37 -4.55
CA MET A 12 7.77 21.50 -3.38
C MET A 12 9.01 21.38 -2.49
N GLY A 13 10.19 21.49 -3.05
CA GLY A 13 11.45 21.28 -2.34
C GLY A 13 11.70 22.33 -1.26
N ASN A 14 12.38 21.90 -0.20
CA ASN A 14 12.80 22.76 0.88
C ASN A 14 14.27 22.47 1.21
N SER A 15 15.15 23.40 0.80
CA SER A 15 16.60 23.28 1.01
C SER A 15 17.05 23.37 2.46
N GLN A 16 16.14 23.71 3.38
CA GLN A 16 16.42 23.82 4.83
C GLN A 16 16.07 22.55 5.60
N LEU A 17 15.70 21.46 4.91
CA LEU A 17 15.39 20.19 5.57
C LEU A 17 16.60 19.61 6.29
N ARG A 18 16.35 19.19 7.52
CA ARG A 18 17.30 18.45 8.33
C ARG A 18 17.12 16.94 8.09
N PRO A 19 18.20 16.14 8.25
CA PRO A 19 18.11 14.69 8.23
C PRO A 19 17.18 14.14 9.31
N GLU A 20 16.40 13.13 8.97
CA GLU A 20 15.64 12.34 9.94
C GLU A 20 16.58 11.44 10.74
N TYR A 21 16.30 11.27 12.02
CA TYR A 21 16.95 10.31 12.90
C TYR A 21 15.91 9.37 13.48
N THR A 22 16.10 8.08 13.30
CA THR A 22 15.16 7.06 13.79
C THR A 22 15.85 6.08 14.71
N THR A 23 15.24 5.85 15.89
CA THR A 23 15.54 4.71 16.74
C THR A 23 14.40 3.72 16.59
N GLN A 24 14.71 2.50 16.17
CA GLN A 24 13.73 1.48 15.82
C GLN A 24 13.90 0.24 16.72
N TYR A 25 12.78 -0.23 17.24
CA TYR A 25 12.64 -1.53 17.92
C TYR A 25 11.63 -2.33 17.15
N ASN A 26 11.96 -3.56 16.79
CA ASN A 26 11.06 -4.49 16.12
C ASN A 26 11.27 -5.91 16.63
N ILE A 27 10.19 -6.67 16.59
CA ILE A 27 10.17 -8.10 16.81
C ILE A 27 9.33 -8.75 15.72
N GLY A 28 9.85 -9.77 15.07
CA GLY A 28 9.20 -10.47 13.99
C GLY A 28 9.07 -11.95 14.24
N PHE A 29 8.02 -12.52 13.68
CA PHE A 29 7.78 -13.95 13.61
C PHE A 29 7.55 -14.32 12.15
N ALA A 30 8.22 -15.36 11.68
CA ALA A 30 8.03 -15.91 10.34
C ALA A 30 7.87 -17.41 10.41
N TYR A 31 6.86 -17.93 9.74
CA TYR A 31 6.64 -19.36 9.59
C TYR A 31 6.29 -19.67 8.13
N ASP A 32 7.04 -20.55 7.53
CA ASP A 32 6.84 -21.02 6.16
C ASP A 32 6.73 -22.54 6.16
N SER A 33 5.74 -23.05 5.43
CA SER A 33 5.51 -24.49 5.26
C SER A 33 5.30 -24.81 3.81
N ARG A 34 6.05 -25.77 3.30
CA ARG A 34 5.94 -26.30 1.95
C ARG A 34 5.79 -27.79 1.96
N ARG A 35 4.82 -28.30 1.17
CA ARG A 35 4.58 -29.72 1.01
C ARG A 35 4.63 -30.06 -0.48
N SER A 36 5.30 -31.16 -0.82
CA SER A 36 5.42 -31.59 -2.24
C SER A 36 4.12 -32.13 -2.83
N ARG A 37 3.14 -32.52 -2.02
CA ARG A 37 1.88 -33.11 -2.42
C ARG A 37 0.75 -32.73 -1.48
N GLY A 38 -0.49 -32.64 -2.00
CA GLY A 38 -1.70 -32.36 -1.23
C GLY A 38 -2.47 -31.17 -1.76
N PHE A 39 -3.62 -30.91 -1.18
CA PHE A 39 -4.50 -29.78 -1.51
C PHE A 39 -3.83 -28.43 -1.17
N LEU A 40 -3.26 -28.31 0.04
CA LEU A 40 -2.49 -27.15 0.48
C LEU A 40 -1.00 -27.49 0.34
N THR A 41 -0.36 -26.87 -0.65
CA THR A 41 1.05 -27.16 -0.98
C THR A 41 2.01 -26.20 -0.32
N GLU A 42 1.59 -24.94 -0.08
CA GLU A 42 2.44 -23.94 0.54
C GLU A 42 1.58 -22.97 1.37
N TRP A 43 2.08 -22.56 2.51
CA TRP A 43 1.53 -21.46 3.26
C TRP A 43 2.59 -20.78 4.12
N SER A 44 2.43 -19.50 4.32
CA SER A 44 3.30 -18.71 5.18
C SER A 44 2.49 -17.75 6.03
N LEU A 45 3.06 -17.43 7.20
CA LEU A 45 2.56 -16.39 8.08
C LEU A 45 3.75 -15.61 8.63
N HIS A 46 3.76 -14.31 8.37
CA HIS A 46 4.76 -13.38 8.89
C HIS A 46 4.02 -12.33 9.70
N ALA A 47 4.56 -12.00 10.85
CA ALA A 47 4.03 -11.00 11.77
C ALA A 47 5.18 -10.18 12.34
N ASP A 48 5.12 -8.86 12.18
CA ASP A 48 6.12 -7.93 12.68
C ASP A 48 5.43 -6.88 13.54
N ALA A 49 5.94 -6.68 14.76
CA ALA A 49 5.53 -5.59 15.64
C ALA A 49 6.71 -4.62 15.81
N TYR A 50 6.45 -3.33 15.71
CA TYR A 50 7.51 -2.33 15.75
C TYR A 50 7.12 -1.08 16.53
N ARG A 51 8.16 -0.41 17.04
CA ARG A 51 8.06 0.90 17.65
C ARG A 51 9.26 1.76 17.27
N ASN A 52 8.97 2.86 16.58
CA ASN A 52 9.96 3.78 16.06
C ASN A 52 9.81 5.15 16.70
N PHE A 53 10.93 5.75 17.09
CA PHE A 53 11.02 7.12 17.54
C PHE A 53 11.79 7.92 16.49
N VAL A 54 11.09 8.81 15.80
CA VAL A 54 11.65 9.61 14.71
C VAL A 54 11.80 11.05 15.17
N ARG A 55 12.96 11.63 14.95
CA ARG A 55 13.23 13.06 15.12
C ARG A 55 13.40 13.70 13.77
N ASP A 56 12.92 14.95 13.64
CA ASP A 56 12.97 15.71 12.39
C ASP A 56 12.31 14.97 11.22
N LYS A 57 11.16 14.30 11.48
CA LYS A 57 10.39 13.54 10.46
C LYS A 57 10.06 14.43 9.26
N ILE A 58 10.48 14.04 8.07
CA ILE A 58 10.15 14.75 6.83
C ILE A 58 8.77 14.28 6.35
N VAL A 59 7.88 15.21 6.11
CA VAL A 59 6.55 14.95 5.54
C VAL A 59 6.25 15.98 4.45
N ALA A 60 5.50 15.53 3.43
CA ALA A 60 4.88 16.42 2.48
C ALA A 60 3.64 17.06 3.13
N TYR A 61 3.58 18.37 3.14
CA TYR A 61 2.50 19.12 3.76
C TYR A 61 1.81 20.05 2.75
N PRO A 62 0.47 20.09 2.67
CA PRO A 62 -0.23 20.98 1.76
C PRO A 62 -0.06 22.44 2.21
N LYS A 63 0.42 23.29 1.31
CA LYS A 63 0.64 24.72 1.56
C LYS A 63 -0.62 25.52 1.19
N GLY A 64 -1.58 25.62 2.11
CA GLY A 64 -2.82 26.36 1.92
C GLY A 64 -3.76 25.75 0.88
N ALA A 65 -4.75 26.51 0.39
CA ALA A 65 -5.77 26.06 -0.56
C ALA A 65 -5.29 25.92 -2.02
N GLN A 66 -4.03 26.15 -2.32
CA GLN A 66 -3.51 26.31 -3.70
C GLN A 66 -2.91 25.03 -4.29
N PHE A 67 -3.25 23.83 -3.86
CA PHE A 67 -2.67 22.57 -4.38
C PHE A 67 -1.13 22.51 -4.38
N ARG A 68 -0.48 23.37 -3.59
CA ARG A 68 0.97 23.39 -3.44
C ARG A 68 1.36 22.58 -2.21
N TRP A 69 2.34 21.76 -2.36
CA TRP A 69 2.94 20.98 -1.29
C TRP A 69 4.28 21.57 -0.91
N THR A 70 4.70 21.35 0.31
CA THR A 70 6.07 21.63 0.75
C THR A 70 6.55 20.51 1.64
N MET A 71 7.85 20.30 1.68
CA MET A 71 8.48 19.36 2.59
C MET A 71 8.85 20.08 3.88
N LEU A 72 8.43 19.52 5.00
CA LEU A 72 8.72 20.04 6.33
C LEU A 72 9.29 18.96 7.24
N ASN A 73 10.17 19.38 8.16
CA ASN A 73 10.49 18.52 9.30
C ASN A 73 9.41 18.71 10.37
N LEU A 74 8.61 17.68 10.62
CA LEU A 74 7.87 17.54 11.87
C LEU A 74 8.89 17.26 12.99
N GLY A 75 8.62 17.72 14.20
CA GLY A 75 9.53 17.57 15.32
C GLY A 75 9.81 16.10 15.67
N ARG A 76 9.02 15.53 16.57
CA ARG A 76 9.16 14.15 17.03
C ARG A 76 7.90 13.35 16.69
N VAL A 77 8.08 12.20 16.07
CA VAL A 77 6.99 11.28 15.75
C VAL A 77 7.26 9.93 16.41
N ARG A 78 6.25 9.38 17.05
CA ARG A 78 6.26 8.01 17.54
C ARG A 78 5.38 7.17 16.63
N ILE A 79 5.95 6.09 16.09
CA ILE A 79 5.22 5.15 15.24
C ILE A 79 5.20 3.80 15.96
N THR A 80 4.02 3.25 16.19
CA THR A 80 3.82 1.91 16.73
C THR A 80 2.91 1.15 15.80
N GLY A 81 3.28 -0.06 15.40
CA GLY A 81 2.48 -0.79 14.45
C GLY A 81 2.69 -2.30 14.49
N ILE A 82 1.81 -2.97 13.74
CA ILE A 82 1.85 -4.41 13.50
C ILE A 82 1.60 -4.62 12.01
N ASP A 83 2.49 -5.37 11.38
CA ASP A 83 2.35 -5.83 10.01
C ASP A 83 2.11 -7.34 10.00
N LEU A 84 1.06 -7.78 9.31
CA LEU A 84 0.73 -9.18 9.11
C LEU A 84 0.74 -9.50 7.62
N THR A 85 1.43 -10.57 7.25
CA THR A 85 1.40 -11.10 5.89
C THR A 85 1.13 -12.59 5.95
N GLY A 86 0.08 -13.02 5.25
CA GLY A 86 -0.24 -14.42 5.04
C GLY A 86 -0.24 -14.78 3.57
N SER A 87 0.26 -15.95 3.22
CA SER A 87 0.13 -16.49 1.88
C SER A 87 -0.24 -17.97 1.91
N LEU A 88 -0.90 -18.43 0.86
CA LEU A 88 -1.21 -19.83 0.67
C LEU A 88 -1.23 -20.20 -0.81
N THR A 89 -0.85 -21.44 -1.11
CA THR A 89 -0.96 -22.03 -2.44
C THR A 89 -1.71 -23.34 -2.33
N LEU A 90 -2.81 -23.43 -3.08
CA LEU A 90 -3.67 -24.59 -3.17
C LEU A 90 -3.50 -25.26 -4.54
N ASN A 91 -3.57 -26.57 -4.56
CA ASN A 91 -3.64 -27.37 -5.78
C ASN A 91 -4.88 -28.29 -5.71
N PRO A 92 -6.10 -27.74 -5.94
CA PRO A 92 -7.35 -28.48 -5.77
C PRO A 92 -7.59 -29.52 -6.85
N LEU A 93 -7.07 -29.29 -8.05
CA LEU A 93 -7.22 -30.17 -9.21
C LEU A 93 -5.92 -30.20 -10.00
N ARG A 94 -5.79 -31.20 -10.88
CA ARG A 94 -4.66 -31.28 -11.80
C ARG A 94 -4.57 -30.02 -12.66
N ASP A 95 -3.36 -29.43 -12.71
CA ASP A 95 -3.04 -28.22 -13.48
C ASP A 95 -3.76 -26.93 -12.99
N LEU A 96 -4.46 -26.97 -11.83
CA LEU A 96 -5.06 -25.81 -11.21
C LEU A 96 -4.31 -25.43 -9.95
N TYR A 97 -3.75 -24.22 -9.95
CA TYR A 97 -3.06 -23.61 -8.82
C TYR A 97 -3.79 -22.33 -8.41
N ILE A 98 -4.08 -22.21 -7.14
CA ILE A 98 -4.69 -21.00 -6.57
C ILE A 98 -3.73 -20.48 -5.51
N THR A 99 -3.22 -19.26 -5.71
CA THR A 99 -2.36 -18.60 -4.75
C THR A 99 -3.10 -17.40 -4.17
N GLY A 100 -3.13 -17.31 -2.85
CA GLY A 100 -3.67 -16.18 -2.11
C GLY A 100 -2.58 -15.50 -1.30
N LYS A 101 -2.61 -14.16 -1.25
CA LYS A 101 -1.78 -13.36 -0.35
C LYS A 101 -2.64 -12.30 0.31
N LEU A 102 -2.51 -12.16 1.61
CA LEU A 102 -3.16 -11.14 2.43
C LEU A 102 -2.09 -10.35 3.17
N GLN A 103 -2.21 -9.03 3.16
CA GLN A 103 -1.39 -8.13 3.95
C GLN A 103 -2.30 -7.20 4.74
N TYR A 104 -1.93 -6.95 5.99
CA TYR A 104 -2.64 -6.03 6.87
C TYR A 104 -1.63 -5.28 7.71
N THR A 105 -1.84 -3.97 7.84
CA THR A 105 -1.04 -3.09 8.68
C THR A 105 -1.97 -2.32 9.62
N TYR A 106 -1.65 -2.37 10.90
CA TYR A 106 -2.10 -1.40 11.89
C TYR A 106 -0.94 -0.46 12.21
N GLN A 107 -1.15 0.86 12.14
CA GLN A 107 -0.10 1.82 12.40
C GLN A 107 -0.63 3.07 13.12
N GLU A 108 -0.18 3.26 14.35
CA GLU A 108 -0.31 4.52 15.08
C GLU A 108 0.95 5.34 14.83
N ALA A 109 0.85 6.46 14.12
CA ALA A 109 1.96 7.38 13.85
C ALA A 109 1.58 8.78 14.36
N ILE A 110 2.00 9.14 15.56
CA ILE A 110 1.54 10.33 16.27
C ILE A 110 2.65 11.34 16.50
N ASP A 111 2.27 12.63 16.45
CA ASP A 111 3.16 13.73 16.83
C ASP A 111 3.33 13.75 18.35
N VAL A 112 4.57 13.77 18.81
CA VAL A 112 4.94 13.85 20.23
C VAL A 112 5.96 14.97 20.49
N THR A 113 5.90 16.03 19.68
CA THR A 113 6.86 17.12 19.68
C THR A 113 6.72 17.99 20.93
N ASN A 114 5.54 18.56 21.13
CA ASN A 114 5.30 19.53 22.19
C ASN A 114 3.90 19.28 22.82
N PRO A 115 3.82 18.94 24.11
CA PRO A 115 2.56 18.69 24.80
C PRO A 115 1.59 19.88 24.84
N ALA A 116 2.04 21.08 24.53
CA ALA A 116 1.19 22.27 24.51
C ALA A 116 0.51 22.50 23.15
N ASP A 117 0.87 21.76 22.11
CA ASP A 117 0.27 21.88 20.78
C ASP A 117 -1.11 21.19 20.73
N THR A 118 -2.06 21.78 19.98
CA THR A 118 -3.41 21.25 19.82
C THR A 118 -3.46 19.86 19.17
N TYR A 119 -2.45 19.58 18.36
CA TYR A 119 -2.28 18.29 17.63
C TYR A 119 -1.33 17.31 18.35
N TYR A 120 -0.99 17.56 19.62
CA TYR A 120 -0.15 16.63 20.38
C TYR A 120 -0.83 15.28 20.55
N ARG A 121 -0.16 14.21 20.09
CA ARG A 121 -0.62 12.82 20.02
C ARG A 121 -1.67 12.56 18.94
N ASP A 122 -1.88 13.47 18.02
CA ASP A 122 -2.67 13.24 16.83
C ASP A 122 -1.89 12.42 15.78
N GLN A 123 -2.62 11.66 14.98
CA GLN A 123 -2.07 10.89 13.86
C GLN A 123 -1.53 11.86 12.82
N ILE A 124 -0.30 11.61 12.34
CA ILE A 124 0.30 12.47 11.32
C ILE A 124 -0.46 12.37 9.99
N PRO A 125 -0.47 13.44 9.17
CA PRO A 125 -1.27 13.49 7.95
C PRO A 125 -1.05 12.30 7.01
N TYR A 126 -2.13 11.85 6.38
CA TYR A 126 -2.19 10.81 5.34
C TYR A 126 -1.73 9.42 5.77
N ILE A 127 -1.46 9.18 7.04
CA ILE A 127 -1.17 7.83 7.56
C ILE A 127 -2.47 7.22 8.09
N PRO A 128 -2.99 6.15 7.50
CA PRO A 128 -4.17 5.46 8.02
C PRO A 128 -3.82 4.60 9.24
N TRP A 129 -4.77 4.44 10.16
CA TRP A 129 -4.64 3.48 11.27
C TRP A 129 -4.62 2.03 10.78
N HIS A 130 -5.42 1.76 9.74
CA HIS A 130 -5.60 0.44 9.18
C HIS A 130 -5.44 0.48 7.66
N SER A 131 -4.65 -0.41 7.13
CA SER A 131 -4.54 -0.62 5.69
C SER A 131 -4.36 -2.09 5.39
N GLY A 132 -4.64 -2.50 4.17
CA GLY A 132 -4.46 -3.88 3.78
C GLY A 132 -4.64 -4.12 2.31
N SER A 133 -4.19 -5.29 1.87
CA SER A 133 -4.39 -5.75 0.51
C SER A 133 -4.59 -7.26 0.46
N ALA A 134 -5.35 -7.71 -0.51
CA ALA A 134 -5.53 -9.13 -0.80
C ALA A 134 -5.32 -9.36 -2.30
N ILE A 135 -4.58 -10.41 -2.63
CA ILE A 135 -4.37 -10.83 -4.02
C ILE A 135 -4.72 -12.31 -4.10
N VAL A 136 -5.54 -12.68 -5.08
CA VAL A 136 -5.85 -14.08 -5.40
C VAL A 136 -5.54 -14.30 -6.88
N GLN A 137 -4.72 -15.29 -7.14
CA GLN A 137 -4.39 -15.73 -8.48
C GLN A 137 -4.80 -17.19 -8.68
N ALA A 138 -5.55 -17.46 -9.72
CA ALA A 138 -5.85 -18.83 -10.16
C ALA A 138 -5.23 -19.06 -11.53
N THR A 139 -4.44 -20.12 -11.66
CA THR A 139 -3.82 -20.53 -12.93
C THR A 139 -4.29 -21.94 -13.25
N TRP A 140 -4.93 -22.10 -14.42
CA TRP A 140 -5.39 -23.39 -14.92
C TRP A 140 -4.95 -23.56 -16.37
N ARG A 141 -3.98 -24.45 -16.58
CA ARG A 141 -3.39 -24.69 -17.90
C ARG A 141 -2.85 -23.37 -18.53
N SER A 142 -3.49 -22.92 -19.60
CA SER A 142 -3.14 -21.67 -20.31
C SER A 142 -3.91 -20.44 -19.83
N TRP A 143 -4.80 -20.58 -18.88
CA TRP A 143 -5.59 -19.48 -18.33
C TRP A 143 -5.03 -19.01 -17.00
N SER A 144 -5.09 -17.71 -16.78
CA SER A 144 -4.85 -17.10 -15.47
C SER A 144 -5.92 -16.05 -15.15
N LEU A 145 -6.44 -16.11 -13.94
CA LEU A 145 -7.36 -15.16 -13.35
C LEU A 145 -6.66 -14.52 -12.16
N ASN A 146 -6.68 -13.19 -12.08
CA ASN A 146 -6.15 -12.46 -10.93
C ASN A 146 -7.23 -11.54 -10.40
N TYR A 147 -7.32 -11.47 -9.09
CA TYR A 147 -8.12 -10.50 -8.36
C TYR A 147 -7.22 -9.81 -7.34
N SER A 148 -7.29 -8.50 -7.27
CA SER A 148 -6.63 -7.71 -6.24
C SER A 148 -7.61 -6.79 -5.54
N PHE A 149 -7.39 -6.61 -4.25
CA PHE A 149 -8.15 -5.73 -3.38
C PHE A 149 -7.16 -4.90 -2.57
N ILE A 150 -7.43 -3.59 -2.45
CA ILE A 150 -6.67 -2.67 -1.61
C ILE A 150 -7.67 -1.91 -0.75
N TYR A 151 -7.34 -1.76 0.53
CA TYR A 151 -8.08 -0.98 1.50
C TYR A 151 -7.15 0.01 2.19
N THR A 152 -7.58 1.25 2.29
CA THR A 152 -6.94 2.29 3.09
C THR A 152 -8.01 2.85 4.04
N GLY A 153 -7.75 2.75 5.33
CA GLY A 153 -8.64 3.22 6.38
C GLY A 153 -8.74 4.74 6.45
N GLU A 154 -9.52 5.20 7.39
CA GLU A 154 -9.64 6.63 7.70
C GLU A 154 -8.30 7.23 8.07
N ARG A 155 -8.12 8.49 7.74
CA ARG A 155 -6.93 9.27 7.98
C ARG A 155 -7.26 10.75 8.02
N TYR A 156 -6.30 11.58 8.34
CA TYR A 156 -6.45 13.03 8.34
C TYR A 156 -5.54 13.68 7.29
N ASN A 157 -5.98 14.77 6.71
CA ASN A 157 -5.21 15.50 5.71
C ASN A 157 -4.39 16.67 6.29
N GLN A 158 -4.54 16.96 7.58
CA GLN A 158 -3.82 17.99 8.33
C GLN A 158 -3.32 17.40 9.66
N GLN A 159 -2.51 18.18 10.40
CA GLN A 159 -1.96 17.74 11.68
C GLN A 159 -3.02 17.53 12.77
N GLU A 160 -4.05 18.39 12.84
CA GLU A 160 -5.12 18.25 13.81
C GLU A 160 -6.13 17.19 13.35
N ASN A 161 -6.41 16.21 14.21
CA ASN A 161 -7.35 15.13 13.95
C ASN A 161 -8.80 15.53 14.28
N ILE A 162 -9.27 16.60 13.64
CA ILE A 162 -10.65 17.09 13.76
C ILE A 162 -11.50 16.65 12.57
N VAL A 163 -12.81 16.73 12.71
CA VAL A 163 -13.79 16.28 11.69
C VAL A 163 -13.54 16.95 10.32
N TYR A 164 -13.17 18.22 10.29
CA TYR A 164 -12.90 18.94 9.04
C TYR A 164 -11.68 18.43 8.28
N ASN A 165 -10.74 17.79 8.97
CA ASN A 165 -9.52 17.25 8.40
C ASN A 165 -9.63 15.75 8.10
N HIS A 166 -10.77 15.14 8.42
CA HIS A 166 -11.01 13.71 8.23
C HIS A 166 -11.13 13.37 6.75
N THR A 167 -10.45 12.32 6.34
CA THR A 167 -10.49 11.76 4.99
C THR A 167 -11.07 10.36 5.05
N GLN A 168 -12.15 10.14 4.32
CA GLN A 168 -12.89 8.87 4.30
C GLN A 168 -11.99 7.68 3.90
N PRO A 169 -12.24 6.51 4.48
CA PRO A 169 -11.61 5.28 4.01
C PRO A 169 -12.05 4.96 2.58
N TRP A 170 -11.21 4.27 1.84
CA TRP A 170 -11.53 3.82 0.50
C TRP A 170 -10.99 2.41 0.23
N TYR A 171 -11.55 1.78 -0.78
CA TYR A 171 -11.04 0.51 -1.29
C TYR A 171 -11.18 0.43 -2.80
N THR A 172 -10.33 -0.39 -3.43
CA THR A 172 -10.47 -0.74 -4.85
C THR A 172 -10.36 -2.25 -5.04
N SER A 173 -10.98 -2.71 -6.10
CA SER A 173 -10.89 -4.09 -6.54
C SER A 173 -10.61 -4.12 -8.02
N ASP A 174 -9.62 -4.89 -8.42
CA ASP A 174 -9.26 -5.10 -9.81
C ASP A 174 -9.35 -6.58 -10.17
N ILE A 175 -9.75 -6.87 -11.38
CA ILE A 175 -9.80 -8.23 -11.90
C ILE A 175 -9.15 -8.30 -13.27
N SER A 176 -8.39 -9.35 -13.53
CA SER A 176 -7.85 -9.61 -14.85
C SER A 176 -7.95 -11.08 -15.23
N ILE A 177 -8.21 -11.33 -16.48
CA ILE A 177 -8.16 -12.65 -17.08
C ILE A 177 -7.17 -12.65 -18.23
N ALA A 178 -6.34 -13.66 -18.31
CA ALA A 178 -5.39 -13.80 -19.39
C ALA A 178 -5.39 -15.25 -19.95
N ARG A 179 -5.06 -15.34 -21.21
CA ARG A 179 -4.82 -16.62 -21.89
C ARG A 179 -3.51 -16.59 -22.64
N SER A 180 -2.68 -17.61 -22.40
CA SER A 180 -1.41 -17.80 -23.11
C SER A 180 -1.58 -18.83 -24.23
N PHE A 181 -0.97 -18.54 -25.37
CA PHE A 181 -0.94 -19.40 -26.54
C PHE A 181 0.54 -19.70 -26.83
N ARG A 182 0.84 -20.94 -27.19
CA ARG A 182 2.21 -21.34 -27.51
C ARG A 182 2.21 -22.15 -28.82
N TRP A 183 3.07 -21.76 -29.75
CA TRP A 183 3.28 -22.42 -31.04
C TRP A 183 4.78 -22.60 -31.26
N SER A 184 5.27 -23.81 -31.18
CA SER A 184 6.69 -24.09 -31.37
C SER A 184 7.58 -23.13 -30.56
N ARG A 185 8.23 -22.17 -31.21
CA ARG A 185 9.13 -21.16 -30.60
C ARG A 185 8.45 -19.82 -30.28
N TYR A 186 7.22 -19.64 -30.69
CA TYR A 186 6.49 -18.38 -30.47
C TYR A 186 5.50 -18.51 -29.31
N SER A 187 5.36 -17.44 -28.54
CA SER A 187 4.30 -17.34 -27.56
C SER A 187 3.51 -16.04 -27.70
N ALA A 188 2.24 -16.09 -27.38
CA ALA A 188 1.39 -14.91 -27.30
C ALA A 188 0.55 -14.96 -26.04
N LYS A 189 0.30 -13.81 -25.43
CA LYS A 189 -0.59 -13.65 -24.27
C LYS A 189 -1.59 -12.54 -24.56
N VAL A 190 -2.88 -12.83 -24.34
CA VAL A 190 -3.94 -11.84 -24.36
C VAL A 190 -4.44 -11.68 -22.93
N GLN A 191 -4.50 -10.44 -22.45
CA GLN A 191 -4.95 -10.11 -21.09
C GLN A 191 -5.98 -8.99 -21.13
N LEU A 192 -7.10 -9.21 -20.48
CA LEU A 192 -8.13 -8.19 -20.24
C LEU A 192 -8.16 -7.87 -18.75
N GLU A 193 -8.17 -6.58 -18.43
CA GLU A 193 -8.20 -6.07 -17.06
C GLU A 193 -9.37 -5.11 -16.89
N VAL A 194 -10.00 -5.16 -15.72
CA VAL A 194 -10.97 -4.20 -15.24
C VAL A 194 -10.45 -3.65 -13.93
N ASN A 195 -10.01 -2.41 -13.93
CA ASN A 195 -9.54 -1.72 -12.75
C ASN A 195 -10.68 -0.95 -12.09
N ASN A 196 -10.65 -0.83 -10.77
CA ASN A 196 -11.70 -0.25 -9.96
C ASN A 196 -13.07 -0.83 -10.32
N LEU A 197 -13.20 -2.16 -10.17
CA LEU A 197 -14.36 -2.97 -10.58
C LEU A 197 -15.70 -2.41 -10.09
N PHE A 198 -15.72 -1.85 -8.89
CA PHE A 198 -16.95 -1.30 -8.28
C PHE A 198 -17.13 0.20 -8.54
N SER A 199 -16.26 0.81 -9.38
CA SER A 199 -16.31 2.23 -9.73
C SER A 199 -16.35 3.16 -8.52
N GLN A 200 -15.53 2.84 -7.49
CA GLN A 200 -15.39 3.66 -6.31
C GLN A 200 -14.90 5.05 -6.68
N ASP A 201 -15.51 6.05 -6.08
CA ASP A 201 -15.06 7.45 -6.16
C ASP A 201 -14.21 7.73 -4.92
N TYR A 202 -12.93 7.99 -5.10
CA TYR A 202 -12.02 8.15 -3.98
C TYR A 202 -10.83 9.04 -4.32
N ASP A 203 -10.32 9.68 -3.29
CA ASP A 203 -9.10 10.47 -3.36
C ASP A 203 -8.01 9.81 -2.50
N VAL A 204 -6.84 9.58 -3.07
CA VAL A 204 -5.65 9.20 -2.29
C VAL A 204 -5.13 10.42 -1.54
N ILE A 205 -5.12 11.56 -2.21
CA ILE A 205 -4.78 12.88 -1.68
C ILE A 205 -6.01 13.76 -1.91
N LEU A 206 -6.38 14.55 -0.93
CA LEU A 206 -7.53 15.45 -0.99
C LEU A 206 -7.53 16.28 -2.29
N ASN A 207 -8.67 16.29 -3.00
CA ASN A 207 -8.88 16.95 -4.30
C ASN A 207 -8.07 16.37 -5.48
N TYR A 208 -7.53 15.16 -5.35
CA TYR A 208 -6.93 14.42 -6.44
C TYR A 208 -7.73 13.13 -6.71
N PRO A 209 -8.86 13.24 -7.44
CA PRO A 209 -9.72 12.09 -7.71
C PRO A 209 -8.98 11.05 -8.55
N MET A 210 -9.12 9.81 -8.14
CA MET A 210 -8.55 8.68 -8.83
C MET A 210 -9.48 8.19 -9.95
N PRO A 211 -8.93 7.51 -10.99
CA PRO A 211 -9.74 7.01 -12.09
C PRO A 211 -10.82 6.04 -11.60
N LYS A 212 -12.06 6.25 -12.06
CA LYS A 212 -13.15 5.31 -11.89
C LYS A 212 -12.87 4.03 -12.68
N ARG A 213 -13.83 3.13 -12.79
CA ARG A 213 -13.69 1.89 -13.55
C ARG A 213 -13.09 2.16 -14.93
N ASN A 214 -12.04 1.42 -15.24
CA ASN A 214 -11.40 1.49 -16.54
C ASN A 214 -11.00 0.08 -17.02
N TYR A 215 -10.77 -0.05 -18.32
CA TYR A 215 -10.51 -1.32 -18.98
C TYR A 215 -9.17 -1.23 -19.70
N ARG A 216 -8.40 -2.32 -19.65
CA ARG A 216 -7.14 -2.44 -20.38
C ARG A 216 -7.09 -3.77 -21.12
N LEU A 217 -6.73 -3.71 -22.39
CA LEU A 217 -6.39 -4.89 -23.19
C LEU A 217 -4.89 -4.87 -23.46
N THR A 218 -4.22 -5.96 -23.09
CA THR A 218 -2.79 -6.14 -23.33
C THR A 218 -2.54 -7.35 -24.21
N LEU A 219 -1.77 -7.14 -25.28
CA LEU A 219 -1.32 -8.17 -26.20
C LEU A 219 0.22 -8.24 -26.08
N SER A 220 0.74 -9.42 -25.75
CA SER A 220 2.19 -9.65 -25.65
C SER A 220 2.58 -10.76 -26.63
N PHE A 221 3.68 -10.57 -27.32
CA PHE A 221 4.27 -11.53 -28.23
C PHE A 221 5.74 -11.74 -27.89
N GLU A 222 6.15 -12.99 -27.86
CA GLU A 222 7.53 -13.41 -27.60
C GLU A 222 7.98 -14.33 -28.74
N LEU A 223 9.18 -14.03 -29.29
CA LEU A 223 9.76 -14.68 -30.47
C LEU A 223 10.88 -15.64 -30.09
#